data_720b041c72e65f2f0a224745b34c846e
#
_entry.id   720b041c72e65f2f0a224745b34c846e
#
_cell.length_a   1.000
_cell.length_b   1.000
_cell.length_c   1.000
_cell.angle_alpha   90.00
_cell.angle_beta   90.00
_cell.angle_gamma   90.00
#
_symmetry.space_group_name_H-M   'P 1'
#
loop_
_entity.id
_entity.type
_entity.pdbx_description
1 polymer ?
#
loop_
_entity_poly.entity_id
_entity_poly.type
_entity_poly.pdbx_seq_one_letter_code
_entity_poly.pdbx_strand_id
1 'polypeptide(L)'
;MTQKLHPVVLSGPSGCGKSTLIKKLTTEFPTKFGFSVSHTTRAPRPNEIDGKDYHFTTLEAINQKIEAGEFIESATFSGNKYGTSKKAVHDVLETGKICILDIDSQGVKSIKKTDLHCVLIFIKPPSLEELERRLRERGTETEEAIQKRLESAKAELDYATEAGSYHFTIVNDDLERAYKELKEIISKEISQL
;
A
#
# COMPACT_ATOMS: atom_id res chain seq x y z
N MET A 1 3.41 -1.27 30.51
CA MET A 1 4.15 -0.86 29.30
C MET A 1 3.20 -1.00 28.13
N THR A 2 2.79 0.09 27.50
CA THR A 2 1.95 0.04 26.29
C THR A 2 2.79 -0.55 25.16
N GLN A 3 2.37 -1.68 24.64
CA GLN A 3 3.02 -2.34 23.50
C GLN A 3 3.01 -1.35 22.32
N LYS A 4 4.17 -1.02 21.78
CA LYS A 4 4.28 -0.09 20.65
C LYS A 4 3.75 -0.80 19.41
N LEU A 5 2.60 -0.35 18.90
CA LEU A 5 2.01 -0.89 17.69
C LEU A 5 2.85 -0.49 16.49
N HIS A 6 3.25 -1.46 15.68
CA HIS A 6 3.98 -1.21 14.43
C HIS A 6 3.01 -1.20 13.25
N PRO A 7 3.14 -0.21 12.35
CA PRO A 7 2.37 -0.22 11.11
C PRO A 7 2.69 -1.44 10.25
N VAL A 8 1.69 -1.90 9.51
CA VAL A 8 1.82 -2.96 8.50
C VAL A 8 1.73 -2.33 7.13
N VAL A 9 2.76 -2.52 6.34
CA VAL A 9 2.85 -2.04 4.96
C VAL A 9 2.53 -3.19 4.01
N LEU A 10 1.49 -3.03 3.21
CA LEU A 10 1.26 -3.86 2.03
C LEU A 10 1.79 -3.11 0.80
N SER A 11 2.69 -3.75 0.07
CA SER A 11 3.27 -3.23 -1.16
C SER A 11 3.12 -4.25 -2.29
N GLY A 12 3.29 -3.81 -3.52
CA GLY A 12 3.19 -4.65 -4.71
C GLY A 12 2.51 -3.95 -5.86
N PRO A 13 2.57 -4.52 -7.08
CA PRO A 13 2.10 -3.89 -8.30
C PRO A 13 0.63 -3.48 -8.25
N SER A 14 0.30 -2.41 -8.99
CA SER A 14 -1.10 -2.04 -9.20
C SER A 14 -1.85 -3.20 -9.86
N GLY A 15 -2.94 -3.66 -9.25
CA GLY A 15 -3.71 -4.82 -9.74
C GLY A 15 -3.41 -6.14 -9.04
N CYS A 16 -2.40 -6.22 -8.17
CA CYS A 16 -2.08 -7.47 -7.45
C CYS A 16 -3.09 -7.82 -6.33
N GLY A 17 -4.07 -6.94 -6.00
CA GLY A 17 -5.15 -7.25 -5.06
C GLY A 17 -4.97 -6.69 -3.65
N LYS A 18 -4.02 -5.79 -3.40
CA LYS A 18 -3.80 -5.15 -2.08
C LYS A 18 -5.07 -4.57 -1.46
N SER A 19 -5.77 -3.71 -2.20
CA SER A 19 -6.98 -3.04 -1.70
C SER A 19 -8.07 -4.02 -1.29
N THR A 20 -8.20 -5.16 -1.98
CA THR A 20 -9.15 -6.22 -1.62
C THR A 20 -8.77 -6.89 -0.31
N LEU A 21 -7.48 -7.22 -0.14
CA LEU A 21 -6.96 -7.82 1.10
C LEU A 21 -7.10 -6.85 2.28
N ILE A 22 -6.77 -5.57 2.10
CA ILE A 22 -6.91 -4.53 3.12
C ILE A 22 -8.38 -4.39 3.53
N LYS A 23 -9.29 -4.31 2.56
CA LYS A 23 -10.73 -4.19 2.83
C LYS A 23 -11.25 -5.40 3.61
N LYS A 24 -10.86 -6.63 3.25
CA LYS A 24 -11.22 -7.83 4.02
C LYS A 24 -10.72 -7.73 5.45
N LEU A 25 -9.45 -7.38 5.64
CA LEU A 25 -8.81 -7.29 6.96
C LEU A 25 -9.48 -6.24 7.86
N THR A 26 -9.70 -5.04 7.34
CA THR A 26 -10.31 -3.94 8.11
C THR A 26 -11.81 -4.17 8.36
N THR A 27 -12.48 -4.94 7.51
CA THR A 27 -13.89 -5.33 7.71
C THR A 27 -14.03 -6.44 8.76
N GLU A 28 -13.15 -7.45 8.73
CA GLU A 28 -13.17 -8.56 9.69
C GLU A 28 -12.72 -8.12 11.09
N PHE A 29 -11.78 -7.16 11.17
CA PHE A 29 -11.22 -6.68 12.44
C PHE A 29 -11.28 -5.15 12.57
N PRO A 30 -12.47 -4.53 12.60
CA PRO A 30 -12.63 -3.07 12.54
C PRO A 30 -12.10 -2.35 13.77
N THR A 31 -11.94 -3.06 14.89
CA THR A 31 -11.38 -2.51 16.13
C THR A 31 -9.87 -2.66 16.24
N LYS A 32 -9.25 -3.55 15.45
CA LYS A 32 -7.80 -3.82 15.51
C LYS A 32 -7.00 -3.06 14.47
N PHE A 33 -7.58 -2.80 13.30
CA PHE A 33 -6.88 -2.16 12.18
C PHE A 33 -7.53 -0.85 11.78
N GLY A 34 -6.70 0.08 11.34
CA GLY A 34 -7.11 1.31 10.69
C GLY A 34 -6.27 1.53 9.42
N PHE A 35 -6.89 2.05 8.39
CA PHE A 35 -6.22 2.35 7.11
C PHE A 35 -5.70 3.78 7.11
N SER A 36 -4.42 3.96 6.75
CA SER A 36 -3.87 5.29 6.50
C SER A 36 -4.26 5.74 5.10
N VAL A 37 -5.14 6.73 5.02
CA VAL A 37 -5.59 7.28 3.73
C VAL A 37 -4.48 8.15 3.14
N SER A 38 -3.93 7.71 2.01
CA SER A 38 -2.88 8.44 1.29
C SER A 38 -3.44 9.58 0.45
N HIS A 39 -2.59 10.56 0.13
CA HIS A 39 -2.88 11.62 -0.83
C HIS A 39 -2.50 11.19 -2.24
N THR A 40 -3.23 11.66 -3.25
CA THR A 40 -2.87 11.43 -4.66
C THR A 40 -3.33 12.57 -5.58
N THR A 41 -2.55 12.81 -6.63
CA THR A 41 -2.94 13.71 -7.73
C THR A 41 -3.71 13.00 -8.84
N ARG A 42 -3.86 11.67 -8.75
CA ARG A 42 -4.66 10.89 -9.69
C ARG A 42 -6.14 11.25 -9.52
N ALA A 43 -6.86 11.34 -10.62
CA ALA A 43 -8.32 11.46 -10.59
C ALA A 43 -8.96 10.24 -9.91
N PRO A 44 -10.07 10.42 -9.16
CA PRO A 44 -10.80 9.31 -8.56
C PRO A 44 -11.34 8.35 -9.63
N ARG A 45 -11.31 7.05 -9.34
CA ARG A 45 -11.99 6.03 -10.12
C ARG A 45 -13.47 5.95 -9.75
N PRO A 46 -14.32 5.31 -10.59
CA PRO A 46 -15.69 5.03 -10.19
C PRO A 46 -15.76 4.36 -8.81
N ASN A 47 -16.65 4.88 -7.96
CA ASN A 47 -16.88 4.42 -6.57
C ASN A 47 -15.74 4.69 -5.56
N GLU A 48 -14.65 5.38 -5.92
CA GLU A 48 -13.69 5.90 -4.95
C GLU A 48 -14.23 7.17 -4.28
N ILE A 49 -14.05 7.26 -2.96
CA ILE A 49 -14.57 8.35 -2.12
C ILE A 49 -13.40 9.13 -1.54
N ASP A 50 -13.43 10.47 -1.72
CA ASP A 50 -12.42 11.35 -1.11
C ASP A 50 -12.43 11.24 0.41
N GLY A 51 -11.22 11.24 0.99
CA GLY A 51 -11.01 11.06 2.43
C GLY A 51 -11.20 9.63 2.95
N LYS A 52 -11.60 8.69 2.08
CA LYS A 52 -11.79 7.29 2.44
C LYS A 52 -10.84 6.35 1.67
N ASP A 53 -10.81 6.47 0.35
CA ASP A 53 -9.91 5.68 -0.50
C ASP A 53 -8.59 6.40 -0.71
N TYR A 54 -8.66 7.70 -0.99
CA TYR A 54 -7.56 8.65 -1.07
C TYR A 54 -8.03 10.05 -0.65
N HIS A 55 -7.07 10.92 -0.27
CA HIS A 55 -7.24 12.36 -0.31
C HIS A 55 -6.83 12.82 -1.71
N PHE A 56 -7.82 13.06 -2.59
CA PHE A 56 -7.57 13.53 -3.95
C PHE A 56 -7.19 15.02 -3.89
N THR A 57 -6.05 15.36 -4.51
CA THR A 57 -5.48 16.70 -4.38
C THR A 57 -4.81 17.15 -5.67
N THR A 58 -4.39 18.41 -5.72
CA THR A 58 -3.65 18.96 -6.86
C THR A 58 -2.15 18.73 -6.73
N LEU A 59 -1.43 18.81 -7.86
CA LEU A 59 0.03 18.69 -7.87
C LEU A 59 0.70 19.79 -7.03
N GLU A 60 0.14 21.00 -7.04
CA GLU A 60 0.63 22.13 -6.24
C GLU A 60 0.49 21.83 -4.75
N ALA A 61 -0.71 21.44 -4.30
CA ALA A 61 -0.98 21.19 -2.89
C ALA A 61 -0.16 20.03 -2.32
N ILE A 62 0.02 18.92 -3.10
CA ILE A 62 0.84 17.81 -2.62
C ILE A 62 2.32 18.19 -2.55
N ASN A 63 2.83 19.02 -3.49
CA ASN A 63 4.20 19.51 -3.45
C ASN A 63 4.46 20.38 -2.22
N GLN A 64 3.56 21.32 -1.89
CA GLN A 64 3.65 22.15 -0.70
C GLN A 64 3.75 21.28 0.57
N LYS A 65 2.95 20.23 0.67
CA LYS A 65 2.99 19.28 1.80
C LYS A 65 4.30 18.46 1.85
N ILE A 66 4.86 18.10 0.69
CA ILE A 66 6.17 17.43 0.61
C ILE A 66 7.26 18.35 1.12
N GLU A 67 7.29 19.60 0.65
CA GLU A 67 8.26 20.63 1.05
C GLU A 67 8.15 20.97 2.54
N ALA A 68 6.92 21.01 3.09
CA ALA A 68 6.67 21.17 4.52
C ALA A 68 7.06 19.95 5.38
N GLY A 69 7.50 18.84 4.76
CA GLY A 69 7.89 17.60 5.44
C GLY A 69 6.73 16.90 6.15
N GLU A 70 5.49 17.08 5.67
CA GLU A 70 4.28 16.48 6.27
C GLU A 70 4.13 14.98 5.94
N PHE A 71 4.85 14.47 4.94
CA PHE A 71 4.77 13.07 4.54
C PHE A 71 5.86 12.19 5.17
N ILE A 72 5.52 10.94 5.45
CA ILE A 72 6.47 9.89 5.82
C ILE A 72 7.21 9.42 4.56
N GLU A 73 6.47 9.28 3.47
CA GLU A 73 6.96 8.92 2.15
C GLU A 73 6.17 9.65 1.07
N SER A 74 6.79 9.86 -0.08
CA SER A 74 6.11 10.28 -1.29
C SER A 74 6.76 9.63 -2.50
N ALA A 75 5.95 9.31 -3.53
CA ALA A 75 6.39 8.66 -4.74
C ALA A 75 5.66 9.22 -5.96
N THR A 76 6.28 9.10 -7.12
CA THR A 76 5.63 9.35 -8.42
C THR A 76 5.42 8.03 -9.12
N PHE A 77 4.17 7.72 -9.42
CA PHE A 77 3.79 6.47 -10.08
C PHE A 77 2.80 6.73 -11.22
N SER A 78 3.10 6.23 -12.42
CA SER A 78 2.29 6.44 -13.63
C SER A 78 1.88 7.91 -13.86
N GLY A 79 2.82 8.84 -13.67
CA GLY A 79 2.61 10.28 -13.89
C GLY A 79 1.84 11.00 -12.77
N ASN A 80 1.44 10.32 -11.71
CA ASN A 80 0.75 10.89 -10.57
C ASN A 80 1.63 10.84 -9.32
N LYS A 81 1.46 11.82 -8.44
CA LYS A 81 2.08 11.82 -7.12
C LYS A 81 1.18 11.12 -6.11
N TYR A 82 1.84 10.46 -5.18
CA TYR A 82 1.23 9.83 -4.01
C TYR A 82 2.03 10.22 -2.77
N GLY A 83 1.40 10.20 -1.61
CA GLY A 83 2.12 10.43 -0.36
C GLY A 83 1.33 10.00 0.86
N THR A 84 2.01 9.38 1.82
CA THR A 84 1.45 8.97 3.11
C THR A 84 1.80 10.03 4.15
N SER A 85 0.81 10.73 4.68
CA SER A 85 1.05 11.79 5.66
C SER A 85 1.37 11.23 7.05
N LYS A 86 2.28 11.91 7.76
CA LYS A 86 2.59 11.62 9.17
C LYS A 86 1.35 11.67 10.03
N LYS A 87 0.48 12.67 9.76
CA LYS A 87 -0.78 12.83 10.47
C LYS A 87 -1.71 11.65 10.30
N ALA A 88 -1.91 11.14 9.07
CA ALA A 88 -2.81 10.01 8.81
C ALA A 88 -2.37 8.74 9.56
N VAL A 89 -1.08 8.47 9.62
CA VAL A 89 -0.55 7.33 10.38
C VAL A 89 -0.71 7.54 11.88
N HIS A 90 -0.37 8.74 12.37
CA HIS A 90 -0.49 9.09 13.78
C HIS A 90 -1.95 9.00 14.27
N ASP A 91 -2.88 9.57 13.51
CA ASP A 91 -4.32 9.53 13.84
C ASP A 91 -4.83 8.08 14.02
N VAL A 92 -4.39 7.15 13.16
CA VAL A 92 -4.74 5.74 13.30
C VAL A 92 -4.12 5.13 14.56
N LEU A 93 -2.83 5.36 14.80
CA LEU A 93 -2.11 4.79 15.95
C LEU A 93 -2.67 5.33 17.29
N GLU A 94 -3.10 6.59 17.34
CA GLU A 94 -3.72 7.17 18.55
C GLU A 94 -5.06 6.49 18.91
N THR A 95 -5.75 5.91 17.94
CA THR A 95 -6.94 5.10 18.24
C THR A 95 -6.62 3.74 18.86
N GLY A 96 -5.35 3.41 19.07
CA GLY A 96 -4.89 2.10 19.54
C GLY A 96 -5.00 0.99 18.49
N LYS A 97 -5.13 1.36 17.21
CA LYS A 97 -5.21 0.41 16.10
C LYS A 97 -3.86 0.26 15.39
N ILE A 98 -3.68 -0.89 14.74
CA ILE A 98 -2.56 -1.13 13.85
C ILE A 98 -2.83 -0.39 12.54
N CYS A 99 -1.91 0.49 12.17
CA CYS A 99 -2.02 1.26 10.94
C CYS A 99 -1.63 0.40 9.73
N ILE A 100 -2.53 0.27 8.76
CA ILE A 100 -2.25 -0.36 7.46
C ILE A 100 -1.91 0.73 6.44
N LEU A 101 -0.79 0.53 5.72
CA LEU A 101 -0.35 1.38 4.62
C LEU A 101 -0.36 0.59 3.31
N ASP A 102 -0.87 1.20 2.24
CA ASP A 102 -0.80 0.70 0.85
C ASP A 102 0.14 1.61 0.06
N ILE A 103 1.39 1.20 -0.13
CA ILE A 103 2.42 1.98 -0.80
C ILE A 103 3.17 1.14 -1.84
N ASP A 104 3.78 1.79 -2.82
CA ASP A 104 4.63 1.14 -3.82
C ASP A 104 6.05 0.87 -3.29
N SER A 105 6.89 0.29 -4.12
CA SER A 105 8.28 -0.02 -3.77
C SER A 105 9.14 1.23 -3.50
N GLN A 106 8.83 2.39 -4.11
CA GLN A 106 9.52 3.65 -3.84
C GLN A 106 9.20 4.15 -2.43
N GLY A 107 7.92 4.07 -2.05
CA GLY A 107 7.46 4.37 -0.70
C GLY A 107 8.12 3.46 0.35
N VAL A 108 8.23 2.15 0.08
CA VAL A 108 8.95 1.20 0.95
C VAL A 108 10.42 1.61 1.11
N LYS A 109 11.13 1.93 0.02
CA LYS A 109 12.51 2.43 0.06
C LYS A 109 12.65 3.70 0.90
N SER A 110 11.64 4.57 0.83
CA SER A 110 11.61 5.82 1.61
C SER A 110 11.38 5.57 3.10
N ILE A 111 10.39 4.73 3.44
CA ILE A 111 10.11 4.34 4.85
C ILE A 111 11.33 3.69 5.50
N LYS A 112 12.05 2.84 4.80
CA LYS A 112 13.27 2.19 5.31
C LYS A 112 14.39 3.15 5.70
N LYS A 113 14.34 4.39 5.23
CA LYS A 113 15.29 5.45 5.60
C LYS A 113 14.83 6.25 6.82
N THR A 114 13.65 5.96 7.35
CA THR A 114 13.08 6.61 8.53
C THR A 114 13.20 5.70 9.76
N ASP A 115 12.95 6.24 10.95
CA ASP A 115 12.89 5.48 12.21
C ASP A 115 11.53 4.77 12.41
N LEU A 116 10.68 4.72 11.38
CA LEU A 116 9.38 4.07 11.46
C LEU A 116 9.54 2.56 11.25
N HIS A 117 9.53 1.80 12.33
CA HIS A 117 9.55 0.35 12.26
C HIS A 117 8.21 -0.18 11.77
N CYS A 118 8.21 -0.86 10.63
CA CYS A 118 7.02 -1.42 9.99
C CYS A 118 7.22 -2.91 9.68
N VAL A 119 6.12 -3.66 9.65
CA VAL A 119 6.09 -4.98 9.01
C VAL A 119 5.86 -4.80 7.51
N LEU A 120 6.84 -5.17 6.69
CA LEU A 120 6.81 -4.97 5.24
C LEU A 120 6.39 -6.27 4.55
N ILE A 121 5.24 -6.26 3.88
CA ILE A 121 4.66 -7.42 3.19
C ILE A 121 4.48 -7.10 1.70
N PHE A 122 5.08 -7.91 0.83
CA PHE A 122 4.91 -7.80 -0.61
C PHE A 122 3.78 -8.70 -1.10
N ILE A 123 2.81 -8.14 -1.80
CA ILE A 123 1.72 -8.89 -2.45
C ILE A 123 2.10 -9.08 -3.91
N LYS A 124 2.42 -10.32 -4.25
CA LYS A 124 2.90 -10.72 -5.57
C LYS A 124 1.72 -11.25 -6.40
N PRO A 125 1.53 -10.80 -7.65
CA PRO A 125 0.63 -11.49 -8.58
C PRO A 125 1.22 -12.85 -8.94
N PRO A 126 0.42 -13.85 -9.37
CA PRO A 126 0.93 -15.16 -9.77
C PRO A 126 1.84 -15.08 -11.00
N SER A 127 1.50 -14.18 -11.94
CA SER A 127 2.32 -13.89 -13.12
C SER A 127 2.05 -12.47 -13.64
N LEU A 128 2.89 -12.00 -14.59
CA LEU A 128 2.67 -10.72 -15.27
C LEU A 128 1.46 -10.77 -16.19
N GLU A 129 1.20 -11.89 -16.83
CA GLU A 129 0.04 -12.11 -17.71
C GLU A 129 -1.26 -12.00 -16.92
N GLU A 130 -1.31 -12.59 -15.73
CA GLU A 130 -2.47 -12.49 -14.85
C GLU A 130 -2.65 -11.05 -14.33
N LEU A 131 -1.55 -10.36 -14.04
CA LEU A 131 -1.60 -8.95 -13.66
C LEU A 131 -2.16 -8.08 -14.80
N GLU A 132 -1.69 -8.29 -16.03
CA GLU A 132 -2.19 -7.61 -17.22
C GLU A 132 -3.70 -7.86 -17.41
N ARG A 133 -4.13 -9.13 -17.31
CA ARG A 133 -5.55 -9.49 -17.39
C ARG A 133 -6.38 -8.70 -16.37
N ARG A 134 -5.96 -8.64 -15.10
CA ARG A 134 -6.64 -7.91 -14.03
C ARG A 134 -6.68 -6.40 -14.29
N LEU A 135 -5.63 -5.81 -14.85
CA LEU A 135 -5.59 -4.40 -15.20
C LEU A 135 -6.58 -4.08 -16.33
N ARG A 136 -6.64 -4.93 -17.36
CA ARG A 136 -7.57 -4.79 -18.49
C ARG A 136 -9.03 -4.95 -18.07
N GLU A 137 -9.34 -5.92 -17.22
CA GLU A 137 -10.70 -6.17 -16.72
C GLU A 137 -11.28 -5.02 -15.90
N ARG A 138 -10.45 -4.15 -15.32
CA ARG A 138 -10.93 -2.93 -14.65
C ARG A 138 -11.61 -1.94 -15.60
N GLY A 139 -11.22 -1.94 -16.88
CA GLY A 139 -11.83 -1.09 -17.92
C GLY A 139 -11.69 0.41 -17.70
N THR A 140 -10.83 0.86 -16.78
CA THR A 140 -10.70 2.26 -16.37
C THR A 140 -9.42 2.93 -16.88
N GLU A 141 -8.59 2.21 -17.64
CA GLU A 141 -7.25 2.68 -18.02
C GLU A 141 -7.03 2.56 -19.54
N THR A 142 -6.24 3.47 -20.10
CA THR A 142 -5.82 3.40 -21.50
C THR A 142 -4.73 2.35 -21.69
N GLU A 143 -4.51 1.91 -22.93
CA GLU A 143 -3.47 0.94 -23.26
C GLU A 143 -2.07 1.44 -22.82
N GLU A 144 -1.76 2.72 -23.06
CA GLU A 144 -0.49 3.30 -22.63
C GLU A 144 -0.33 3.27 -21.11
N ALA A 145 -1.42 3.49 -20.36
CA ALA A 145 -1.40 3.42 -18.90
C ALA A 145 -1.15 1.99 -18.40
N ILE A 146 -1.76 0.99 -19.08
CA ILE A 146 -1.54 -0.43 -18.78
C ILE A 146 -0.08 -0.80 -19.01
N GLN A 147 0.51 -0.43 -20.17
CA GLN A 147 1.91 -0.72 -20.46
C GLN A 147 2.87 -0.12 -19.44
N LYS A 148 2.68 1.16 -19.08
CA LYS A 148 3.48 1.82 -18.02
C LYS A 148 3.37 1.10 -16.67
N ARG A 149 2.18 0.57 -16.33
CA ARG A 149 1.99 -0.19 -15.09
C ARG A 149 2.68 -1.54 -15.13
N LEU A 150 2.70 -2.21 -16.26
CA LEU A 150 3.40 -3.49 -16.44
C LEU A 150 4.93 -3.29 -16.37
N GLU A 151 5.45 -2.22 -16.94
CA GLU A 151 6.87 -1.85 -16.80
C GLU A 151 7.23 -1.58 -15.34
N SER A 152 6.41 -0.78 -14.65
CA SER A 152 6.60 -0.53 -13.21
C SER A 152 6.51 -1.82 -12.38
N ALA A 153 5.57 -2.72 -12.74
CA ALA A 153 5.40 -3.99 -12.04
C ALA A 153 6.64 -4.88 -12.14
N LYS A 154 7.33 -4.90 -13.30
CA LYS A 154 8.61 -5.63 -13.45
C LYS A 154 9.64 -5.12 -12.46
N ALA A 155 9.83 -3.79 -12.39
CA ALA A 155 10.79 -3.19 -11.46
C ALA A 155 10.42 -3.46 -9.98
N GLU A 156 9.13 -3.47 -9.64
CA GLU A 156 8.66 -3.80 -8.28
C GLU A 156 8.90 -5.29 -7.94
N LEU A 157 8.66 -6.19 -8.90
CA LEU A 157 8.92 -7.62 -8.76
C LEU A 157 10.42 -7.90 -8.60
N ASP A 158 11.26 -7.24 -9.40
CA ASP A 158 12.73 -7.36 -9.31
C ASP A 158 13.21 -6.88 -7.93
N TYR A 159 12.77 -5.71 -7.48
CA TYR A 159 13.12 -5.22 -6.14
C TYR A 159 12.68 -6.17 -5.03
N ALA A 160 11.52 -6.83 -5.18
CA ALA A 160 11.05 -7.78 -4.17
C ALA A 160 11.92 -9.04 -4.06
N THR A 161 12.79 -9.32 -5.04
CA THR A 161 13.77 -10.43 -4.96
C THR A 161 15.05 -10.06 -4.20
N GLU A 162 15.30 -8.77 -3.99
CA GLU A 162 16.49 -8.31 -3.26
C GLU A 162 16.40 -8.70 -1.78
N ALA A 163 17.52 -9.18 -1.23
CA ALA A 163 17.57 -9.56 0.17
C ALA A 163 17.22 -8.38 1.09
N GLY A 164 16.28 -8.61 2.00
CA GLY A 164 15.85 -7.61 2.97
C GLY A 164 14.94 -6.52 2.38
N SER A 165 14.47 -6.62 1.13
CA SER A 165 13.49 -5.68 0.56
C SER A 165 12.17 -5.69 1.33
N TYR A 166 11.66 -6.86 1.64
CA TYR A 166 10.45 -7.11 2.42
C TYR A 166 10.71 -8.17 3.49
N HIS A 167 9.87 -8.19 4.53
CA HIS A 167 9.91 -9.23 5.55
C HIS A 167 9.18 -10.49 5.09
N PHE A 168 8.08 -10.32 4.33
CA PHE A 168 7.23 -11.39 3.82
C PHE A 168 6.79 -11.13 2.39
N THR A 169 6.55 -12.21 1.64
CA THR A 169 5.97 -12.16 0.29
C THR A 169 4.79 -13.14 0.23
N ILE A 170 3.62 -12.64 -0.18
CA ILE A 170 2.39 -13.42 -0.36
C ILE A 170 2.06 -13.45 -1.85
N VAL A 171 1.89 -14.64 -2.43
CA VAL A 171 1.40 -14.79 -3.81
C VAL A 171 -0.12 -14.76 -3.81
N ASN A 172 -0.72 -13.76 -4.46
CA ASN A 172 -2.17 -13.62 -4.55
C ASN A 172 -2.70 -14.22 -5.87
N ASP A 173 -2.62 -15.54 -5.95
CA ASP A 173 -3.24 -16.35 -7.02
C ASP A 173 -4.68 -16.76 -6.63
N ASP A 174 -4.92 -17.02 -5.35
CA ASP A 174 -6.22 -17.24 -4.74
C ASP A 174 -6.40 -16.28 -3.56
N LEU A 175 -7.50 -15.50 -3.58
CA LEU A 175 -7.76 -14.46 -2.60
C LEU A 175 -7.90 -14.99 -1.16
N GLU A 176 -8.60 -16.11 -0.99
CA GLU A 176 -8.86 -16.65 0.34
C GLU A 176 -7.59 -17.23 0.97
N ARG A 177 -6.77 -17.89 0.14
CA ARG A 177 -5.46 -18.40 0.56
C ARG A 177 -4.52 -17.25 0.94
N ALA A 178 -4.40 -16.24 0.08
CA ALA A 178 -3.55 -15.07 0.33
C ALA A 178 -4.02 -14.30 1.57
N TYR A 179 -5.33 -14.19 1.77
CA TYR A 179 -5.89 -13.55 2.95
C TYR A 179 -5.61 -14.33 4.24
N LYS A 180 -5.71 -15.67 4.20
CA LYS A 180 -5.35 -16.52 5.34
C LYS A 180 -3.88 -16.36 5.72
N GLU A 181 -3.00 -16.39 4.73
CA GLU A 181 -1.55 -16.19 4.93
C GLU A 181 -1.25 -14.80 5.52
N LEU A 182 -1.91 -13.75 5.00
CA LEU A 182 -1.79 -12.40 5.54
C LEU A 182 -2.19 -12.33 7.03
N LYS A 183 -3.29 -12.96 7.41
CA LYS A 183 -3.72 -13.02 8.82
C LYS A 183 -2.72 -13.75 9.71
N GLU A 184 -2.18 -14.86 9.22
CA GLU A 184 -1.19 -15.64 9.97
C GLU A 184 0.11 -14.85 10.22
N ILE A 185 0.61 -14.14 9.19
CA ILE A 185 1.77 -13.27 9.31
C ILE A 185 1.50 -12.16 10.34
N ILE A 186 0.43 -11.42 10.16
CA ILE A 186 0.10 -10.30 11.05
C ILE A 186 -0.09 -10.77 12.49
N SER A 187 -0.77 -11.90 12.70
CA SER A 187 -1.00 -12.44 14.04
C SER A 187 0.29 -12.84 14.75
N LYS A 188 1.27 -13.38 14.03
CA LYS A 188 2.59 -13.73 14.58
C LYS A 188 3.40 -12.50 14.94
N GLU A 189 3.48 -11.54 14.00
CA GLU A 189 4.27 -10.32 14.19
C GLU A 189 3.73 -9.43 15.31
N ILE A 190 2.41 -9.35 15.47
CA ILE A 190 1.78 -8.59 16.54
C ILE A 190 1.94 -9.28 17.89
N SER A 191 1.97 -10.61 17.93
CA SER A 191 2.18 -11.37 19.18
C SER A 191 3.64 -11.35 19.65
N GLN A 192 4.57 -11.01 18.76
CA GLN A 192 6.00 -10.94 19.03
C GLN A 192 6.50 -9.49 19.25
N LEU A 193 5.66 -8.50 18.92
CA LEU A 193 5.92 -7.07 19.06
C LEU A 193 5.17 -6.50 20.26
#